data_045c185a29cab7733fbae7a76bb8b536
#
_entry.id   045c185a29cab7733fbae7a76bb8b536
#
_cell.length_a   1.000
_cell.length_b   1.000
_cell.length_c   1.000
_cell.angle_alpha   90.00
_cell.angle_beta   90.00
_cell.angle_gamma   90.00
#
_symmetry.space_group_name_H-M   'P 1'
#
loop_
_entity.id
_entity.type
_entity.pdbx_description
1 polymer ?
#
loop_
_entity_poly.entity_id
_entity_poly.type
_entity_poly.pdbx_seq_one_letter_code
_entity_poly.pdbx_strand_id
1 'polypeptide(L)'
;YGVKPFTSLSSLIQSCDALSLVTPTETHAEVAQACIASGKHVFIEKPITKNLREANLLVEMAQAKNTLIQVGHIERLNPAIRALRPFPVAPKFVEIQRLAPYTIRGTDVPVVLDLMIHDIDILLSIVSSPVKNIQATGVSILTDSVDIAHARIRFENGTVASMVSSRVAQDK
;
A
#
# COMPACT_ATOMS: atom_id res chain seq x y z
N TYR A 1 -0.71 19.14 20.17
CA TYR A 1 -0.81 17.77 20.68
C TYR A 1 0.00 17.53 21.96
N GLY A 2 0.78 18.51 22.47
CA GLY A 2 1.54 18.40 23.72
C GLY A 2 2.71 17.40 23.68
N VAL A 3 3.15 16.97 22.48
CA VAL A 3 4.28 16.05 22.30
C VAL A 3 5.60 16.81 22.13
N LYS A 4 6.69 16.22 22.60
CA LYS A 4 8.04 16.79 22.42
C LYS A 4 8.47 16.65 20.95
N PRO A 5 8.79 17.76 20.24
CA PRO A 5 9.34 17.69 18.90
C PRO A 5 10.81 17.27 18.93
N PHE A 6 11.24 16.60 17.84
CA PHE A 6 12.63 16.29 17.57
C PHE A 6 13.07 16.97 16.26
N THR A 7 14.25 17.52 16.23
CA THR A 7 14.85 18.16 15.06
C THR A 7 15.81 17.23 14.30
N SER A 8 16.09 16.05 14.87
CA SER A 8 16.99 15.05 14.29
C SER A 8 16.31 13.68 14.30
N LEU A 9 16.32 13.01 13.16
CA LEU A 9 15.83 11.64 13.03
C LEU A 9 16.59 10.69 13.96
N SER A 10 17.91 10.84 14.09
CA SER A 10 18.73 10.00 14.94
C SER A 10 18.32 10.09 16.42
N SER A 11 18.08 11.31 16.93
CA SER A 11 17.63 11.48 18.32
C SER A 11 16.21 10.96 18.55
N LEU A 12 15.32 11.05 17.56
CA LEU A 12 14.00 10.44 17.61
C LEU A 12 14.11 8.90 17.68
N ILE A 13 14.90 8.29 16.79
CA ILE A 13 15.11 6.83 16.73
C ILE A 13 15.63 6.32 18.08
N GLN A 14 16.58 7.02 18.71
CA GLN A 14 17.15 6.61 19.99
C GLN A 14 16.13 6.66 21.13
N SER A 15 15.13 7.51 21.06
CA SER A 15 14.14 7.72 22.12
C SER A 15 12.87 6.88 22.01
N CYS A 16 12.73 6.05 20.94
CA CYS A 16 11.53 5.26 20.67
C CYS A 16 11.87 3.78 20.52
N ASP A 17 10.92 2.90 20.84
CA ASP A 17 11.00 1.46 20.56
C ASP A 17 10.44 1.10 19.18
N ALA A 18 9.48 1.90 18.72
CA ALA A 18 8.85 1.76 17.42
C ALA A 18 8.53 3.14 16.83
N LEU A 19 8.52 3.24 15.50
CA LEU A 19 8.26 4.49 14.79
C LEU A 19 7.16 4.30 13.75
N SER A 20 6.34 5.35 13.57
CA SER A 20 5.36 5.44 12.49
C SER A 20 5.87 6.41 11.43
N LEU A 21 6.05 5.91 10.20
CA LEU A 21 6.51 6.68 9.05
C LEU A 21 5.30 7.10 8.22
N VAL A 22 5.03 8.40 8.22
CA VAL A 22 3.97 9.07 7.45
C VAL A 22 4.54 10.21 6.60
N THR A 23 5.77 10.05 6.18
CA THR A 23 6.50 10.95 5.29
C THR A 23 6.09 10.74 3.82
N PRO A 24 6.53 11.58 2.86
CA PRO A 24 6.35 11.27 1.44
C PRO A 24 7.02 9.95 1.04
N THR A 25 6.41 9.22 0.09
CA THR A 25 6.84 7.88 -0.35
C THR A 25 8.33 7.82 -0.74
N GLU A 26 8.82 8.90 -1.35
CA GLU A 26 10.23 9.03 -1.75
C GLU A 26 11.23 8.81 -0.61
N THR A 27 10.84 9.12 0.62
CA THR A 27 11.72 9.03 1.80
C THR A 27 11.51 7.76 2.62
N HIS A 28 10.47 6.97 2.32
CA HIS A 28 10.14 5.77 3.12
C HIS A 28 11.31 4.80 3.25
N ALA A 29 11.97 4.48 2.13
CA ALA A 29 13.07 3.51 2.14
C ALA A 29 14.23 3.98 3.01
N GLU A 30 14.69 5.22 2.86
CA GLU A 30 15.80 5.76 3.62
C GLU A 30 15.52 5.82 5.12
N VAL A 31 14.36 6.38 5.49
CA VAL A 31 13.97 6.53 6.90
C VAL A 31 13.74 5.17 7.56
N ALA A 32 13.08 4.23 6.87
CA ALA A 32 12.86 2.89 7.38
C ALA A 32 14.16 2.14 7.58
N GLN A 33 15.12 2.23 6.65
CA GLN A 33 16.45 1.62 6.79
C GLN A 33 17.17 2.11 8.05
N ALA A 34 17.14 3.43 8.32
CA ALA A 34 17.77 4.00 9.52
C ALA A 34 17.13 3.45 10.81
N CYS A 35 15.80 3.32 10.83
CA CYS A 35 15.07 2.77 11.96
C CYS A 35 15.40 1.28 12.18
N ILE A 36 15.33 0.47 11.12
CA ILE A 36 15.57 -0.98 11.16
C ILE A 36 17.03 -1.26 11.53
N ALA A 37 17.99 -0.51 10.94
CA ALA A 37 19.41 -0.65 11.28
C ALA A 37 19.68 -0.41 12.78
N SER A 38 18.87 0.47 13.40
CA SER A 38 18.92 0.76 14.84
C SER A 38 18.08 -0.22 15.70
N GLY A 39 17.59 -1.32 15.11
CA GLY A 39 16.80 -2.34 15.81
C GLY A 39 15.39 -1.91 16.20
N LYS A 40 14.81 -0.91 15.52
CA LYS A 40 13.47 -0.39 15.84
C LYS A 40 12.40 -1.00 14.96
N HIS A 41 11.21 -1.25 15.54
CA HIS A 41 10.03 -1.65 14.80
C HIS A 41 9.46 -0.46 14.02
N VAL A 42 8.87 -0.72 12.84
CA VAL A 42 8.41 0.35 11.97
C VAL A 42 7.02 0.07 11.42
N PHE A 43 6.11 1.03 11.61
CA PHE A 43 4.90 1.14 10.82
C PHE A 43 5.18 2.09 9.66
N ILE A 44 4.91 1.68 8.43
CA ILE A 44 5.16 2.50 7.24
C ILE A 44 3.84 2.70 6.50
N GLU A 45 3.50 3.95 6.18
CA GLU A 45 2.35 4.22 5.32
C GLU A 45 2.50 3.58 3.92
N LYS A 46 1.36 3.35 3.28
CA LYS A 46 1.32 2.85 1.91
C LYS A 46 1.74 3.96 0.90
N PRO A 47 2.37 3.59 -0.21
CA PRO A 47 3.04 2.31 -0.46
C PRO A 47 4.28 2.15 0.42
N ILE A 48 4.68 0.92 0.73
CA ILE A 48 5.86 0.66 1.57
C ILE A 48 7.11 1.38 1.06
N THR A 49 7.32 1.37 -0.25
CA THR A 49 8.39 2.06 -0.98
C THR A 49 7.90 2.37 -2.40
N LYS A 50 8.68 3.14 -3.16
CA LYS A 50 8.37 3.46 -4.55
C LYS A 50 8.66 2.32 -5.55
N ASN A 51 9.46 1.33 -5.18
CA ASN A 51 9.81 0.20 -6.04
C ASN A 51 10.09 -1.08 -5.25
N LEU A 52 10.00 -2.23 -5.94
CA LEU A 52 10.15 -3.54 -5.35
C LEU A 52 11.55 -3.80 -4.77
N ARG A 53 12.60 -3.23 -5.37
CA ARG A 53 13.99 -3.42 -4.89
C ARG A 53 14.15 -2.86 -3.48
N GLU A 54 13.64 -1.64 -3.24
CA GLU A 54 13.68 -1.03 -1.91
C GLU A 54 12.83 -1.82 -0.91
N ALA A 55 11.63 -2.29 -1.32
CA ALA A 55 10.77 -3.09 -0.45
C ALA A 55 11.46 -4.38 0.00
N ASN A 56 12.07 -5.11 -0.94
CA ASN A 56 12.80 -6.34 -0.63
C ASN A 56 13.97 -6.09 0.33
N LEU A 57 14.73 -5.02 0.10
CA LEU A 57 15.83 -4.63 1.00
C LEU A 57 15.34 -4.39 2.43
N LEU A 58 14.21 -3.69 2.61
CA LEU A 58 13.63 -3.45 3.94
C LEU A 58 13.23 -4.76 4.61
N VAL A 59 12.61 -5.69 3.86
CA VAL A 59 12.21 -7.00 4.39
C VAL A 59 13.43 -7.81 4.84
N GLU A 60 14.48 -7.88 4.01
CA GLU A 60 15.73 -8.58 4.34
C GLU A 60 16.41 -7.97 5.58
N MET A 61 16.49 -6.65 5.66
CA MET A 61 17.05 -5.96 6.82
C MET A 61 16.24 -6.21 8.09
N ALA A 62 14.92 -6.18 8.01
CA ALA A 62 14.04 -6.43 9.15
C ALA A 62 14.19 -7.86 9.67
N GLN A 63 14.28 -8.85 8.78
CA GLN A 63 14.56 -10.23 9.14
C GLN A 63 15.91 -10.38 9.83
N ALA A 64 16.98 -9.79 9.26
CA ALA A 64 18.33 -9.83 9.82
C ALA A 64 18.43 -9.17 11.20
N LYS A 65 17.64 -8.13 11.46
CA LYS A 65 17.60 -7.38 12.72
C LYS A 65 16.55 -7.87 13.72
N ASN A 66 15.74 -8.86 13.33
CA ASN A 66 14.60 -9.35 14.12
C ASN A 66 13.63 -8.20 14.51
N THR A 67 13.38 -7.30 13.57
CA THR A 67 12.45 -6.18 13.72
C THR A 67 11.16 -6.43 12.92
N LEU A 68 10.09 -5.76 13.30
CA LEU A 68 8.80 -5.86 12.62
C LEU A 68 8.62 -4.65 11.70
N ILE A 69 8.13 -4.91 10.49
CA ILE A 69 7.57 -3.91 9.58
C ILE A 69 6.07 -4.18 9.46
N GLN A 70 5.27 -3.15 9.69
CA GLN A 70 3.84 -3.16 9.42
C GLN A 70 3.55 -2.10 8.37
N VAL A 71 2.92 -2.51 7.26
CA VAL A 71 2.48 -1.56 6.21
C VAL A 71 1.08 -1.06 6.50
N GLY A 72 0.84 0.22 6.25
CA GLY A 72 -0.42 0.93 6.51
C GLY A 72 -1.57 0.58 5.56
N HIS A 73 -1.84 -0.70 5.33
CA HIS A 73 -3.00 -1.17 4.56
C HIS A 73 -4.28 -1.08 5.41
N ILE A 74 -4.67 0.14 5.78
CA ILE A 74 -5.74 0.41 6.74
C ILE A 74 -7.13 0.01 6.25
N GLU A 75 -7.35 -0.11 4.93
CA GLU A 75 -8.62 -0.55 4.36
C GLU A 75 -9.00 -1.99 4.75
N ARG A 76 -8.05 -2.82 5.15
CA ARG A 76 -8.34 -4.12 5.79
C ARG A 76 -9.12 -3.99 7.10
N LEU A 77 -9.04 -2.84 7.73
CA LEU A 77 -9.72 -2.54 9.00
C LEU A 77 -11.08 -1.86 8.79
N ASN A 78 -11.43 -1.54 7.54
CA ASN A 78 -12.74 -0.99 7.19
C ASN A 78 -13.85 -1.89 7.75
N PRO A 79 -14.86 -1.33 8.45
CA PRO A 79 -15.93 -2.12 9.06
C PRO A 79 -16.65 -3.04 8.08
N ALA A 80 -16.87 -2.61 6.83
CA ALA A 80 -17.50 -3.43 5.80
C ALA A 80 -16.64 -4.66 5.44
N ILE A 81 -15.33 -4.49 5.31
CA ILE A 81 -14.40 -5.61 5.03
C ILE A 81 -14.30 -6.53 6.25
N ARG A 82 -14.25 -5.97 7.46
CA ARG A 82 -14.25 -6.77 8.70
C ARG A 82 -15.52 -7.60 8.86
N ALA A 83 -16.68 -7.08 8.41
CA ALA A 83 -17.95 -7.80 8.47
C ALA A 83 -17.97 -9.06 7.58
N LEU A 84 -17.09 -9.17 6.58
CA LEU A 84 -16.96 -10.37 5.74
C LEU A 84 -16.20 -11.52 6.43
N ARG A 85 -15.35 -11.23 7.43
CA ARG A 85 -14.44 -12.22 8.04
C ARG A 85 -15.14 -13.47 8.63
N PRO A 86 -16.34 -13.40 9.22
CA PRO A 86 -17.02 -14.59 9.74
C PRO A 86 -17.57 -15.52 8.64
N PHE A 87 -17.61 -15.06 7.39
CA PHE A 87 -18.19 -15.81 6.30
C PHE A 87 -17.11 -16.52 5.47
N PRO A 88 -17.35 -17.78 5.03
CA PRO A 88 -16.42 -18.48 4.14
C PRO A 88 -16.55 -17.92 2.73
N VAL A 89 -15.94 -16.76 2.47
CA VAL A 89 -16.00 -16.08 1.16
C VAL A 89 -15.09 -16.81 0.18
N ALA A 90 -15.70 -17.38 -0.88
CA ALA A 90 -14.98 -18.03 -1.99
C ALA A 90 -15.46 -17.46 -3.33
N PRO A 91 -15.07 -16.21 -3.67
CA PRO A 91 -15.60 -15.53 -4.84
C PRO A 91 -15.13 -16.21 -6.12
N LYS A 92 -16.01 -16.29 -7.13
CA LYS A 92 -15.66 -16.69 -8.49
C LYS A 92 -15.34 -15.50 -9.37
N PHE A 93 -15.98 -14.38 -9.08
CA PHE A 93 -15.73 -13.10 -9.74
C PHE A 93 -15.74 -11.97 -8.70
N VAL A 94 -14.78 -11.04 -8.84
CA VAL A 94 -14.69 -9.83 -8.01
C VAL A 94 -14.58 -8.64 -8.94
N GLU A 95 -15.40 -7.62 -8.73
CA GLU A 95 -15.30 -6.34 -9.40
C GLU A 95 -15.09 -5.23 -8.37
N ILE A 96 -14.08 -4.40 -8.62
CA ILE A 96 -13.74 -3.28 -7.75
C ILE A 96 -13.55 -2.03 -8.60
N GLN A 97 -14.17 -0.93 -8.18
CA GLN A 97 -14.02 0.38 -8.79
C GLN A 97 -13.68 1.40 -7.71
N ARG A 98 -12.55 2.10 -7.89
CA ARG A 98 -12.10 3.18 -7.03
C ARG A 98 -11.90 4.45 -7.86
N LEU A 99 -12.89 5.31 -7.80
CA LEU A 99 -12.95 6.53 -8.58
C LEU A 99 -12.85 7.73 -7.62
N ALA A 100 -11.84 8.57 -7.82
CA ALA A 100 -11.62 9.76 -7.01
C ALA A 100 -11.44 10.99 -7.91
N PRO A 101 -11.84 12.19 -7.45
CA PRO A 101 -11.54 13.43 -8.13
C PRO A 101 -10.01 13.70 -8.05
N TYR A 102 -9.53 14.50 -8.99
CA TYR A 102 -8.14 14.92 -9.00
C TYR A 102 -7.81 15.77 -7.79
N THR A 103 -6.73 15.43 -7.12
CA THR A 103 -6.11 16.25 -6.07
C THR A 103 -4.61 16.26 -6.28
N ILE A 104 -3.93 17.35 -5.87
CA ILE A 104 -2.46 17.43 -5.94
C ILE A 104 -1.81 16.39 -5.01
N ARG A 105 -2.51 15.98 -3.96
CA ARG A 105 -2.03 14.99 -3.01
C ARG A 105 -1.98 13.61 -3.66
N GLY A 106 -0.86 12.90 -3.51
CA GLY A 106 -0.67 11.52 -4.02
C GLY A 106 -0.29 11.46 -5.50
N THR A 107 0.07 12.59 -6.13
CA THR A 107 0.55 12.62 -7.53
C THR A 107 2.03 12.27 -7.68
N ASP A 108 2.74 12.10 -6.58
CA ASP A 108 4.12 11.62 -6.49
C ASP A 108 4.28 10.15 -6.91
N VAL A 109 3.18 9.40 -6.96
CA VAL A 109 3.15 7.99 -7.40
C VAL A 109 2.00 7.74 -8.41
N PRO A 110 2.11 6.70 -9.27
CA PRO A 110 1.03 6.29 -10.17
C PRO A 110 -0.25 5.90 -9.40
N VAL A 111 -1.42 6.04 -10.05
CA VAL A 111 -2.73 5.69 -9.46
C VAL A 111 -2.79 4.27 -8.88
N VAL A 112 -1.99 3.36 -9.41
CA VAL A 112 -1.90 1.98 -8.89
C VAL A 112 -1.33 1.98 -7.47
N LEU A 113 -0.26 2.71 -7.20
CA LEU A 113 0.37 2.79 -5.89
C LEU A 113 -0.35 3.74 -4.93
N ASP A 114 -1.15 4.67 -5.45
CA ASP A 114 -1.93 5.57 -4.61
C ASP A 114 -3.30 4.99 -4.25
N LEU A 115 -4.09 4.57 -5.25
CA LEU A 115 -5.48 4.15 -5.07
C LEU A 115 -5.67 2.64 -5.18
N MET A 116 -5.23 2.00 -6.28
CA MET A 116 -5.50 0.58 -6.53
C MET A 116 -4.85 -0.34 -5.50
N ILE A 117 -3.78 0.09 -4.86
CA ILE A 117 -3.07 -0.69 -3.83
C ILE A 117 -3.99 -1.13 -2.68
N HIS A 118 -4.97 -0.30 -2.32
CA HIS A 118 -5.97 -0.65 -1.30
C HIS A 118 -6.85 -1.82 -1.75
N ASP A 119 -7.26 -1.79 -3.02
CA ASP A 119 -8.14 -2.79 -3.62
C ASP A 119 -7.39 -4.09 -3.89
N ILE A 120 -6.12 -4.00 -4.29
CA ILE A 120 -5.22 -5.15 -4.41
C ILE A 120 -5.07 -5.84 -3.05
N ASP A 121 -4.84 -5.08 -1.99
CA ASP A 121 -4.68 -5.60 -0.64
C ASP A 121 -5.96 -6.30 -0.14
N ILE A 122 -7.12 -5.68 -0.33
CA ILE A 122 -8.42 -6.29 -0.02
C ILE A 122 -8.62 -7.58 -0.83
N LEU A 123 -8.41 -7.53 -2.16
CA LEU A 123 -8.56 -8.68 -3.04
C LEU A 123 -7.70 -9.87 -2.59
N LEU A 124 -6.43 -9.63 -2.29
CA LEU A 124 -5.51 -10.66 -1.81
C LEU A 124 -5.88 -11.18 -0.42
N SER A 125 -6.64 -10.42 0.38
CA SER A 125 -7.11 -10.85 1.69
C SER A 125 -8.35 -11.77 1.63
N ILE A 126 -9.14 -11.70 0.55
CA ILE A 126 -10.38 -12.48 0.38
C ILE A 126 -10.23 -13.64 -0.60
N VAL A 127 -9.23 -13.62 -1.49
CA VAL A 127 -8.95 -14.70 -2.44
C VAL A 127 -7.74 -15.50 -1.97
N SER A 128 -7.98 -16.64 -1.34
CA SER A 128 -6.92 -17.54 -0.85
C SER A 128 -6.40 -18.43 -1.98
N SER A 129 -5.73 -17.84 -2.97
CA SER A 129 -5.13 -18.57 -4.11
C SER A 129 -4.01 -17.75 -4.73
N PRO A 130 -2.94 -18.38 -5.26
CA PRO A 130 -1.90 -17.68 -6.00
C PRO A 130 -2.46 -16.99 -7.25
N VAL A 131 -1.84 -15.85 -7.60
CA VAL A 131 -2.11 -15.15 -8.86
C VAL A 131 -1.50 -15.95 -10.00
N LYS A 132 -2.32 -16.26 -11.00
CA LYS A 132 -1.92 -17.00 -12.20
C LYS A 132 -1.50 -16.08 -13.34
N ASN A 133 -2.23 -14.99 -13.54
CA ASN A 133 -1.99 -14.05 -14.65
C ASN A 133 -2.56 -12.67 -14.31
N ILE A 134 -1.87 -11.63 -14.79
CA ILE A 134 -2.31 -10.23 -14.72
C ILE A 134 -2.28 -9.64 -16.12
N GLN A 135 -3.39 -8.99 -16.50
CA GLN A 135 -3.50 -8.13 -17.67
C GLN A 135 -3.86 -6.73 -17.19
N ALA A 136 -3.05 -5.75 -17.50
CA ALA A 136 -3.29 -4.40 -17.05
C ALA A 136 -3.02 -3.38 -18.17
N THR A 137 -3.78 -2.29 -18.13
CA THR A 137 -3.61 -1.12 -18.98
C THR A 137 -3.67 0.13 -18.11
N GLY A 138 -2.97 1.18 -18.52
CA GLY A 138 -2.97 2.46 -17.82
C GLY A 138 -2.89 3.62 -18.81
N VAL A 139 -3.47 4.75 -18.42
CA VAL A 139 -3.50 5.98 -19.24
C VAL A 139 -3.13 7.17 -18.36
N SER A 140 -2.23 8.01 -18.86
CA SER A 140 -1.89 9.32 -18.29
C SER A 140 -2.80 10.36 -18.94
N ILE A 141 -3.44 11.24 -18.14
CA ILE A 141 -4.39 12.25 -18.61
C ILE A 141 -4.02 13.64 -18.09
N LEU A 142 -3.79 13.78 -16.79
CA LEU A 142 -3.51 15.04 -16.11
C LEU A 142 -2.07 15.12 -15.58
N THR A 143 -1.42 13.97 -15.37
CA THR A 143 -0.06 13.89 -14.85
C THR A 143 0.85 13.11 -15.82
N ASP A 144 2.17 13.16 -15.61
CA ASP A 144 3.13 12.35 -16.36
C ASP A 144 3.10 10.88 -15.99
N SER A 145 2.40 10.53 -14.90
CA SER A 145 2.20 9.15 -14.45
C SER A 145 0.82 8.64 -14.84
N VAL A 146 0.54 7.35 -14.61
CA VAL A 146 -0.75 6.74 -14.90
C VAL A 146 -1.82 7.30 -13.96
N ASP A 147 -2.88 7.93 -14.54
CA ASP A 147 -4.01 8.52 -13.83
C ASP A 147 -5.25 7.62 -13.79
N ILE A 148 -5.39 6.75 -14.80
CA ILE A 148 -6.43 5.70 -14.83
C ILE A 148 -5.74 4.37 -15.09
N ALA A 149 -6.08 3.36 -14.30
CA ALA A 149 -5.59 2.00 -14.49
C ALA A 149 -6.74 1.01 -14.46
N HIS A 150 -6.69 0.02 -15.35
CA HIS A 150 -7.55 -1.16 -15.33
C HIS A 150 -6.68 -2.39 -15.23
N ALA A 151 -7.02 -3.31 -14.31
CA ALA A 151 -6.34 -4.57 -14.13
C ALA A 151 -7.33 -5.74 -14.09
N ARG A 152 -7.03 -6.79 -14.84
CA ARG A 152 -7.71 -8.09 -14.76
C ARG A 152 -6.75 -9.12 -14.21
N ILE A 153 -7.10 -9.71 -13.08
CA ILE A 153 -6.30 -10.70 -12.37
C ILE A 153 -7.02 -12.05 -12.41
N ARG A 154 -6.29 -13.10 -12.79
CA ARG A 154 -6.77 -14.48 -12.72
C ARG A 154 -5.98 -15.24 -11.67
N PHE A 155 -6.66 -15.98 -10.84
CA PHE A 155 -6.09 -16.82 -9.79
C PHE A 155 -6.07 -18.29 -10.22
N GLU A 156 -5.21 -19.11 -9.60
CA GLU A 156 -5.09 -20.52 -9.92
C GLU A 156 -6.37 -21.31 -9.61
N ASN A 157 -7.13 -20.92 -8.57
CA ASN A 157 -8.43 -21.53 -8.24
C ASN A 157 -9.57 -21.15 -9.20
N GLY A 158 -9.27 -20.40 -10.27
CA GLY A 158 -10.23 -19.98 -11.28
C GLY A 158 -10.95 -18.66 -10.98
N THR A 159 -10.76 -18.05 -9.82
CA THR A 159 -11.28 -16.72 -9.51
C THR A 159 -10.74 -15.68 -10.49
N VAL A 160 -11.60 -14.78 -10.92
CA VAL A 160 -11.24 -13.63 -11.76
C VAL A 160 -11.59 -12.33 -11.03
N ALA A 161 -10.66 -11.40 -11.01
CA ALA A 161 -10.91 -10.05 -10.51
C ALA A 161 -10.75 -9.02 -11.64
N SER A 162 -11.62 -8.02 -11.67
CA SER A 162 -11.54 -6.83 -12.54
C SER A 162 -11.50 -5.60 -11.65
N MET A 163 -10.46 -4.78 -11.82
CA MET A 163 -10.27 -3.58 -10.99
C MET A 163 -10.06 -2.37 -11.87
N VAL A 164 -10.71 -1.26 -11.51
CA VAL A 164 -10.52 0.04 -12.13
C VAL A 164 -10.20 1.06 -11.04
N SER A 165 -9.13 1.82 -11.24
CA SER A 165 -8.82 2.97 -10.40
C SER A 165 -8.60 4.21 -11.24
N SER A 166 -9.21 5.32 -10.84
CA SER A 166 -9.10 6.61 -11.52
C SER A 166 -8.96 7.72 -10.49
N ARG A 167 -8.02 8.65 -10.73
CA ARG A 167 -7.89 9.91 -9.97
C ARG A 167 -8.42 11.12 -10.72
N VAL A 168 -9.13 10.91 -11.84
CA VAL A 168 -9.67 11.96 -12.71
C VAL A 168 -11.20 11.86 -12.85
N ALA A 169 -11.86 11.19 -11.92
CA ALA A 169 -13.31 11.12 -11.88
C ALA A 169 -13.90 12.48 -11.46
N GLN A 170 -15.07 12.82 -11.99
CA GLN A 170 -15.80 13.98 -11.51
C GLN A 170 -16.61 13.61 -10.25
N ASP A 171 -16.72 14.56 -9.33
CA ASP A 171 -17.67 14.45 -8.23
C ASP A 171 -19.10 14.38 -8.80
N LYS A 172 -19.90 13.47 -8.24
CA LYS A 172 -21.31 13.34 -8.62
C LYS A 172 -22.16 14.31 -7.81
#